data_19ced277f58247999899efa8a8a35df0
#
_entry.id   19ced277f58247999899efa8a8a35df0
#
_cell.length_a   1.000
_cell.length_b   1.000
_cell.length_c   1.000
_cell.angle_alpha   90.00
_cell.angle_beta   90.00
_cell.angle_gamma   90.00
#
_symmetry.space_group_name_H-M   'P 1'
#
loop_
_entity.id
_entity.type
_entity.pdbx_description
1 polymer ?
#
loop_
_entity_poly.entity_id
_entity_poly.type
_entity_poly.pdbx_seq_one_letter_code
_entity_poly.pdbx_strand_id
1 'polypeptide(L)'
;MSIKKFIGTGVALITPFNKDFSIDYNSLEKLVEFNISNGIDYLVINGTTGESPTISSSERELLINTVVSVNKGRVPLVLGIGGNDTRSVVEEINSSSLEDISAILSVSPYYSKPTQEGIYQHYKYISNNTSKPIIIYNVPGRTSKNILPATTLRLANDFDSIIGIKEAGGDMDQYLELINNKPKDFLIISGDDDLALSSVNAGGHGVISVIGQAFPRQFSDMINFALNNDFSSAQSINKQLSEMISLIFEENNPAGIKSLLHEMNLCNDILRIPLLSVSPKLRLSLIHISEPTRL
;
A
#
# COMPACT_ATOMS: atom_id res chain seq x y z
N MET A 1 14.77 -8.86 -13.66
CA MET A 1 14.69 -8.48 -12.22
C MET A 1 13.76 -9.45 -11.52
N SER A 2 14.08 -9.96 -10.32
CA SER A 2 13.17 -10.90 -9.65
C SER A 2 11.98 -10.16 -9.05
N ILE A 3 10.77 -10.46 -9.50
CA ILE A 3 9.53 -9.91 -8.93
C ILE A 3 9.18 -10.57 -7.59
N LYS A 4 9.82 -11.72 -7.28
CA LYS A 4 9.54 -12.50 -6.05
C LYS A 4 9.73 -11.71 -4.77
N LYS A 5 10.54 -10.65 -4.78
CA LYS A 5 10.76 -9.78 -3.63
C LYS A 5 9.55 -8.94 -3.19
N PHE A 6 8.48 -8.96 -3.97
CA PHE A 6 7.21 -8.31 -3.65
C PHE A 6 6.09 -9.32 -3.33
N ILE A 7 6.42 -10.61 -3.16
CA ILE A 7 5.50 -11.62 -2.64
C ILE A 7 5.48 -11.53 -1.12
N GLY A 8 4.30 -11.64 -0.51
CA GLY A 8 4.13 -11.53 0.94
C GLY A 8 3.43 -10.24 1.36
N THR A 9 3.86 -9.68 2.48
CA THR A 9 3.22 -8.51 3.09
C THR A 9 4.05 -7.25 2.89
N GLY A 10 3.57 -6.36 2.03
CA GLY A 10 4.02 -4.97 1.99
C GLY A 10 3.18 -4.10 2.92
N VAL A 11 3.74 -2.99 3.37
CA VAL A 11 3.04 -2.01 4.21
C VAL A 11 3.05 -0.64 3.56
N ALA A 12 1.85 -0.05 3.42
CA ALA A 12 1.69 1.35 3.02
C ALA A 12 1.93 2.24 4.25
N LEU A 13 3.16 2.72 4.42
CA LEU A 13 3.54 3.53 5.58
C LEU A 13 2.70 4.81 5.68
N ILE A 14 2.29 5.16 6.90
CA ILE A 14 1.83 6.52 7.19
C ILE A 14 2.99 7.51 7.11
N THR A 15 2.68 8.80 6.94
CA THR A 15 3.61 9.90 7.23
C THR A 15 3.25 10.47 8.60
N PRO A 16 4.06 10.25 9.64
CA PRO A 16 3.82 10.84 10.96
C PRO A 16 3.99 12.36 10.93
N PHE A 17 3.14 13.09 11.66
CA PHE A 17 3.23 14.54 11.77
C PHE A 17 3.36 15.00 13.24
N ASN A 18 4.09 16.09 13.45
CA ASN A 18 4.12 16.86 14.67
C ASN A 18 2.86 17.73 14.83
N LYS A 19 2.64 18.32 16.01
CA LYS A 19 1.50 19.21 16.28
C LYS A 19 1.47 20.47 15.42
N ASP A 20 2.59 20.88 14.88
CA ASP A 20 2.74 21.99 13.93
C ASP A 20 2.59 21.58 12.46
N PHE A 21 2.19 20.33 12.21
CA PHE A 21 2.04 19.70 10.91
C PHE A 21 3.35 19.48 10.14
N SER A 22 4.50 19.71 10.72
CA SER A 22 5.77 19.24 10.15
C SER A 22 5.87 17.71 10.23
N ILE A 23 6.70 17.09 9.40
CA ILE A 23 6.90 15.64 9.43
C ILE A 23 7.69 15.24 10.68
N ASP A 24 7.20 14.25 11.42
CA ASP A 24 7.88 13.64 12.55
C ASP A 24 8.79 12.49 12.07
N TYR A 25 10.00 12.85 11.67
CA TYR A 25 10.98 11.87 11.18
C TYR A 25 11.40 10.87 12.26
N ASN A 26 11.41 11.24 13.55
CA ASN A 26 11.74 10.31 14.62
C ASN A 26 10.70 9.19 14.77
N SER A 27 9.42 9.52 14.67
CA SER A 27 8.34 8.52 14.65
C SER A 27 8.37 7.70 13.37
N LEU A 28 8.73 8.28 12.21
CA LEU A 28 8.90 7.55 10.96
C LEU A 28 10.02 6.51 11.08
N GLU A 29 11.18 6.87 11.62
CA GLU A 29 12.30 5.95 11.85
C GLU A 29 11.90 4.77 12.74
N LYS A 30 11.21 5.04 13.86
CA LYS A 30 10.68 4.02 14.77
C LYS A 30 9.69 3.08 14.05
N LEU A 31 8.77 3.64 13.26
CA LEU A 31 7.77 2.86 12.55
C LEU A 31 8.41 1.95 11.49
N VAL A 32 9.38 2.46 10.74
CA VAL A 32 10.13 1.66 9.75
C VAL A 32 10.86 0.52 10.44
N GLU A 33 11.61 0.79 11.51
CA GLU A 33 12.33 -0.25 12.27
C GLU A 33 11.37 -1.28 12.87
N PHE A 34 10.25 -0.82 13.46
CA PHE A 34 9.23 -1.68 14.02
C PHE A 34 8.67 -2.66 12.98
N ASN A 35 8.34 -2.17 11.79
CA ASN A 35 7.80 -3.00 10.71
C ASN A 35 8.82 -4.03 10.21
N ILE A 36 10.04 -3.59 9.90
CA ILE A 36 11.09 -4.47 9.37
C ILE A 36 11.45 -5.56 10.39
N SER A 37 11.65 -5.19 11.66
CA SER A 37 12.02 -6.13 12.73
C SER A 37 10.91 -7.13 13.06
N ASN A 38 9.67 -6.87 12.64
CA ASN A 38 8.53 -7.75 12.83
C ASN A 38 8.08 -8.48 11.56
N GLY A 39 8.92 -8.52 10.51
CA GLY A 39 8.78 -9.48 9.41
C GLY A 39 7.94 -8.98 8.23
N ILE A 40 7.84 -7.66 8.01
CA ILE A 40 7.29 -7.11 6.77
C ILE A 40 8.27 -7.38 5.61
N ASP A 41 7.74 -7.80 4.47
CA ASP A 41 8.55 -8.18 3.30
C ASP A 41 9.01 -6.97 2.48
N TYR A 42 8.24 -5.89 2.43
CA TYR A 42 8.61 -4.64 1.74
C TYR A 42 7.81 -3.44 2.25
N LEU A 43 8.30 -2.23 1.99
CA LEU A 43 7.68 -0.99 2.42
C LEU A 43 7.25 -0.14 1.23
N VAL A 44 6.08 0.51 1.35
CA VAL A 44 5.57 1.48 0.37
C VAL A 44 5.59 2.87 0.99
N ILE A 45 6.38 3.76 0.39
CA ILE A 45 6.57 5.16 0.81
C ILE A 45 5.64 6.04 -0.03
N ASN A 46 5.07 7.09 0.56
CA ASN A 46 4.30 8.11 -0.15
C ASN A 46 3.08 7.55 -0.91
N GLY A 47 2.46 6.45 -0.41
CA GLY A 47 1.18 5.97 -0.90
C GLY A 47 0.00 6.81 -0.38
N THR A 48 -1.22 6.38 -0.65
CA THR A 48 -2.45 7.01 -0.14
C THR A 48 -2.45 7.14 1.39
N THR A 49 -2.06 6.07 2.08
CA THR A 49 -1.94 6.02 3.54
C THR A 49 -0.89 7.00 4.08
N GLY A 50 0.11 7.33 3.28
CA GLY A 50 1.15 8.33 3.56
C GLY A 50 0.71 9.78 3.33
N GLU A 51 -0.56 10.04 3.01
CA GLU A 51 -1.10 11.39 2.73
C GLU A 51 -0.36 12.13 1.60
N SER A 52 0.06 11.40 0.57
CA SER A 52 0.87 11.91 -0.55
C SER A 52 0.39 13.24 -1.17
N PRO A 53 -0.94 13.55 -1.28
CA PRO A 53 -1.38 14.83 -1.83
C PRO A 53 -0.98 16.07 -1.00
N THR A 54 -0.64 15.88 0.28
CA THR A 54 -0.26 16.97 1.19
C THR A 54 1.24 17.04 1.45
N ILE A 55 2.03 16.18 0.80
CA ILE A 55 3.48 16.10 0.92
C ILE A 55 4.12 16.85 -0.24
N SER A 56 4.90 17.89 0.07
CA SER A 56 5.67 18.63 -0.93
C SER A 56 6.81 17.79 -1.51
N SER A 57 7.35 18.19 -2.66
CA SER A 57 8.47 17.48 -3.29
C SER A 57 9.71 17.41 -2.38
N SER A 58 10.02 18.50 -1.67
CA SER A 58 11.14 18.53 -0.71
C SER A 58 10.91 17.63 0.50
N GLU A 59 9.69 17.58 1.03
CA GLU A 59 9.32 16.65 2.12
C GLU A 59 9.39 15.20 1.67
N ARG A 60 8.93 14.91 0.45
CA ARG A 60 9.01 13.56 -0.12
C ARG A 60 10.45 13.06 -0.25
N GLU A 61 11.36 13.91 -0.70
CA GLU A 61 12.78 13.56 -0.76
C GLU A 61 13.34 13.22 0.62
N LEU A 62 13.01 14.01 1.64
CA LEU A 62 13.42 13.74 3.02
C LEU A 62 12.78 12.47 3.57
N LEU A 63 11.52 12.18 3.24
CA LEU A 63 10.85 10.92 3.61
C LEU A 63 11.58 9.71 3.01
N ILE A 64 11.92 9.76 1.71
CA ILE A 64 12.66 8.70 1.03
C ILE A 64 14.00 8.48 1.73
N ASN A 65 14.77 9.55 1.92
CA ASN A 65 16.10 9.49 2.53
C ASN A 65 16.05 8.91 3.95
N THR A 66 15.05 9.30 4.75
CA THR A 66 14.85 8.77 6.09
C THR A 66 14.55 7.27 6.06
N VAL A 67 13.60 6.83 5.24
CA VAL A 67 13.26 5.41 5.13
C VAL A 67 14.45 4.59 4.61
N VAL A 68 15.16 5.08 3.59
CA VAL A 68 16.37 4.43 3.05
C VAL A 68 17.44 4.27 4.12
N SER A 69 17.70 5.33 4.90
CA SER A 69 18.72 5.33 5.96
C SER A 69 18.45 4.32 7.07
N VAL A 70 17.18 4.13 7.44
CA VAL A 70 16.76 3.13 8.44
C VAL A 70 16.71 1.74 7.80
N ASN A 71 16.19 1.61 6.59
CA ASN A 71 16.05 0.33 5.89
C ASN A 71 17.40 -0.37 5.65
N LYS A 72 18.43 0.37 5.26
CA LYS A 72 19.78 -0.16 4.98
C LYS A 72 19.77 -1.37 4.03
N GLY A 73 18.86 -1.37 3.05
CA GLY A 73 18.71 -2.45 2.08
C GLY A 73 18.12 -3.76 2.60
N ARG A 74 17.56 -3.78 3.82
CA ARG A 74 17.00 -5.00 4.44
C ARG A 74 15.76 -5.53 3.72
N VAL A 75 14.90 -4.63 3.27
CA VAL A 75 13.69 -4.96 2.51
C VAL A 75 13.55 -4.08 1.27
N PRO A 76 12.84 -4.54 0.22
CA PRO A 76 12.55 -3.70 -0.94
C PRO A 76 11.73 -2.46 -0.57
N LEU A 77 12.01 -1.33 -1.24
CA LEU A 77 11.25 -0.10 -1.11
C LEU A 77 10.46 0.15 -2.40
N VAL A 78 9.19 0.50 -2.26
CA VAL A 78 8.29 0.90 -3.33
C VAL A 78 7.90 2.36 -3.10
N LEU A 79 7.98 3.19 -4.13
CA LEU A 79 7.61 4.59 -4.02
C LEU A 79 6.27 4.84 -4.70
N GLY A 80 5.31 5.43 -3.98
CA GLY A 80 4.04 5.89 -4.52
C GLY A 80 4.22 7.17 -5.33
N ILE A 81 4.08 7.07 -6.64
CA ILE A 81 4.02 8.22 -7.56
C ILE A 81 2.90 7.97 -8.56
N GLY A 82 1.90 8.82 -8.57
CA GLY A 82 0.80 8.75 -9.50
C GLY A 82 -0.01 10.04 -9.50
N GLY A 83 -0.77 10.25 -10.55
CA GLY A 83 -1.53 11.47 -10.76
C GLY A 83 -2.47 11.36 -11.95
N ASN A 84 -3.17 12.43 -12.24
CA ASN A 84 -4.11 12.53 -13.36
C ASN A 84 -3.55 13.33 -14.57
N ASP A 85 -2.32 13.79 -14.48
CA ASP A 85 -1.52 14.28 -15.61
C ASP A 85 -0.34 13.32 -15.86
N THR A 86 -0.39 12.63 -16.99
CA THR A 86 0.58 11.61 -17.36
C THR A 86 2.01 12.14 -17.47
N ARG A 87 2.18 13.37 -17.97
CA ARG A 87 3.51 13.99 -18.13
C ARG A 87 4.12 14.33 -16.79
N SER A 88 3.34 14.97 -15.92
CA SER A 88 3.75 15.31 -14.56
C SER A 88 4.16 14.07 -13.76
N VAL A 89 3.46 12.93 -13.94
CA VAL A 89 3.83 11.66 -13.30
C VAL A 89 5.22 11.20 -13.76
N VAL A 90 5.51 11.26 -15.05
CA VAL A 90 6.83 10.88 -15.59
C VAL A 90 7.92 11.84 -15.13
N GLU A 91 7.64 13.14 -15.15
CA GLU A 91 8.58 14.17 -14.65
C GLU A 91 8.90 13.94 -13.17
N GLU A 92 7.90 13.64 -12.36
CA GLU A 92 8.05 13.33 -10.95
C GLU A 92 8.89 12.07 -10.71
N ILE A 93 8.62 10.99 -11.46
CA ILE A 93 9.42 9.76 -11.39
C ILE A 93 10.88 10.06 -11.72
N ASN A 94 11.14 10.76 -12.83
CA ASN A 94 12.50 10.99 -13.32
C ASN A 94 13.28 12.02 -12.49
N SER A 95 12.61 12.89 -11.73
CA SER A 95 13.25 13.85 -10.82
C SER A 95 13.43 13.33 -9.39
N SER A 96 12.86 12.18 -9.05
CA SER A 96 12.99 11.59 -7.72
C SER A 96 14.27 10.78 -7.55
N SER A 97 14.80 10.72 -6.33
CA SER A 97 15.95 9.86 -5.96
C SER A 97 15.48 8.40 -5.91
N LEU A 98 15.74 7.64 -6.98
CA LEU A 98 15.24 6.28 -7.15
C LEU A 98 16.30 5.18 -6.96
N GLU A 99 17.51 5.48 -6.56
CA GLU A 99 18.62 4.49 -6.49
C GLU A 99 18.25 3.30 -5.63
N ASP A 100 17.73 3.55 -4.43
CA ASP A 100 17.31 2.53 -3.47
C ASP A 100 15.85 2.07 -3.64
N ILE A 101 15.13 2.64 -4.59
CA ILE A 101 13.73 2.30 -4.88
C ILE A 101 13.66 1.10 -5.84
N SER A 102 12.91 0.11 -5.45
CA SER A 102 12.77 -1.16 -6.17
C SER A 102 11.67 -1.18 -7.22
N ALA A 103 10.60 -0.39 -7.02
CA ALA A 103 9.48 -0.24 -7.95
C ALA A 103 8.69 1.04 -7.65
N ILE A 104 7.90 1.47 -8.63
CA ILE A 104 6.93 2.57 -8.50
C ILE A 104 5.53 1.98 -8.35
N LEU A 105 4.78 2.41 -7.33
CA LEU A 105 3.35 2.17 -7.21
C LEU A 105 2.60 3.37 -7.81
N SER A 106 1.96 3.17 -8.96
CA SER A 106 1.30 4.26 -9.68
C SER A 106 -0.21 4.10 -9.69
N VAL A 107 -0.92 5.03 -9.04
CA VAL A 107 -2.38 5.04 -9.01
C VAL A 107 -2.94 5.45 -10.37
N SER A 108 -4.06 4.80 -10.76
CA SER A 108 -4.80 5.18 -11.97
C SER A 108 -5.24 6.65 -11.94
N PRO A 109 -5.28 7.34 -13.09
CA PRO A 109 -5.74 8.73 -13.14
C PRO A 109 -7.12 8.90 -12.50
N TYR A 110 -7.20 9.83 -11.57
CA TYR A 110 -8.41 10.19 -10.83
C TYR A 110 -9.01 11.50 -11.34
N TYR A 111 -10.23 11.84 -10.90
CA TYR A 111 -10.97 13.06 -11.23
C TYR A 111 -11.43 13.14 -12.69
N SER A 112 -10.54 13.05 -13.67
CA SER A 112 -10.84 13.14 -15.12
C SER A 112 -11.56 11.92 -15.69
N LYS A 113 -11.58 10.78 -14.96
CA LYS A 113 -12.27 9.53 -15.32
C LYS A 113 -12.00 9.06 -16.76
N PRO A 114 -10.76 8.76 -17.14
CA PRO A 114 -10.41 8.35 -18.49
C PRO A 114 -11.14 7.06 -18.92
N THR A 115 -11.24 6.85 -20.22
CA THR A 115 -11.67 5.56 -20.79
C THR A 115 -10.62 4.46 -20.50
N GLN A 116 -10.95 3.19 -20.70
CA GLN A 116 -9.99 2.09 -20.56
C GLN A 116 -8.79 2.27 -21.49
N GLU A 117 -9.00 2.75 -22.71
CA GLU A 117 -7.91 3.09 -23.64
C GLU A 117 -7.07 4.27 -23.11
N GLY A 118 -7.70 5.28 -22.48
CA GLY A 118 -6.98 6.38 -21.83
C GLY A 118 -6.09 5.89 -20.69
N ILE A 119 -6.57 4.95 -19.86
CA ILE A 119 -5.78 4.30 -18.80
C ILE A 119 -4.62 3.51 -19.40
N TYR A 120 -4.87 2.74 -20.45
CA TYR A 120 -3.82 2.00 -21.17
C TYR A 120 -2.74 2.95 -21.69
N GLN A 121 -3.11 4.04 -22.37
CA GLN A 121 -2.15 5.02 -22.91
C GLN A 121 -1.37 5.73 -21.82
N HIS A 122 -1.99 5.99 -20.64
CA HIS A 122 -1.32 6.55 -19.48
C HIS A 122 -0.17 5.63 -19.01
N TYR A 123 -0.44 4.36 -18.74
CA TYR A 123 0.58 3.43 -18.27
C TYR A 123 1.61 3.07 -19.35
N LYS A 124 1.20 2.99 -20.61
CA LYS A 124 2.12 2.87 -21.76
C LYS A 124 3.13 4.02 -21.78
N TYR A 125 2.66 5.25 -21.61
CA TYR A 125 3.54 6.43 -21.60
C TYR A 125 4.50 6.40 -20.42
N ILE A 126 4.03 6.06 -19.22
CA ILE A 126 4.89 5.92 -18.03
C ILE A 126 5.92 4.81 -18.26
N SER A 127 5.49 3.63 -18.70
CA SER A 127 6.37 2.48 -18.96
C SER A 127 7.50 2.80 -19.93
N ASN A 128 7.20 3.56 -20.98
CA ASN A 128 8.18 3.93 -22.00
C ASN A 128 9.16 5.04 -21.57
N ASN A 129 8.86 5.75 -20.47
CA ASN A 129 9.63 6.92 -20.02
C ASN A 129 10.21 6.79 -18.62
N THR A 130 10.22 5.58 -18.04
CA THR A 130 10.84 5.27 -16.75
C THR A 130 11.65 3.99 -16.82
N SER A 131 12.74 3.93 -16.03
CA SER A 131 13.58 2.73 -15.91
C SER A 131 13.19 1.82 -14.76
N LYS A 132 12.28 2.25 -13.87
CA LYS A 132 11.86 1.47 -12.71
C LYS A 132 10.64 0.60 -13.03
N PRO A 133 10.56 -0.60 -12.47
CA PRO A 133 9.35 -1.41 -12.56
C PRO A 133 8.13 -0.70 -11.99
N ILE A 134 6.97 -0.94 -12.60
CA ILE A 134 5.70 -0.30 -12.25
C ILE A 134 4.75 -1.35 -11.68
N ILE A 135 4.16 -1.05 -10.53
CA ILE A 135 2.99 -1.73 -9.99
C ILE A 135 1.80 -0.80 -10.23
N ILE A 136 0.85 -1.23 -11.03
CA ILE A 136 -0.41 -0.50 -11.26
C ILE A 136 -1.18 -0.46 -9.93
N TYR A 137 -1.85 0.66 -9.65
CA TYR A 137 -2.73 0.75 -8.49
C TYR A 137 -4.16 1.07 -8.91
N ASN A 138 -5.04 0.08 -8.78
CA ASN A 138 -6.47 0.22 -9.00
C ASN A 138 -7.19 0.43 -7.67
N VAL A 139 -7.88 1.55 -7.53
CA VAL A 139 -8.65 1.92 -6.32
C VAL A 139 -9.87 2.75 -6.70
N PRO A 140 -10.88 2.13 -7.32
CA PRO A 140 -12.03 2.84 -7.91
C PRO A 140 -12.81 3.68 -6.90
N GLY A 141 -12.83 3.30 -5.62
CA GLY A 141 -13.43 4.08 -4.55
C GLY A 141 -12.79 5.47 -4.35
N ARG A 142 -11.54 5.67 -4.80
CA ARG A 142 -10.81 6.95 -4.73
C ARG A 142 -10.65 7.63 -6.09
N THR A 143 -10.46 6.84 -7.14
CA THR A 143 -10.27 7.38 -8.50
C THR A 143 -11.58 7.63 -9.24
N SER A 144 -12.68 7.07 -8.76
CA SER A 144 -14.00 7.04 -9.44
C SER A 144 -13.95 6.36 -10.82
N LYS A 145 -12.90 5.55 -11.07
CA LYS A 145 -12.75 4.78 -12.32
C LYS A 145 -12.04 3.47 -12.06
N ASN A 146 -12.71 2.37 -12.36
CA ASN A 146 -12.13 1.03 -12.28
C ASN A 146 -11.23 0.75 -13.49
N ILE A 147 -10.08 0.12 -13.28
CA ILE A 147 -9.28 -0.51 -14.33
C ILE A 147 -9.85 -1.91 -14.53
N LEU A 148 -10.44 -2.17 -15.67
CA LEU A 148 -10.98 -3.50 -15.97
C LEU A 148 -9.86 -4.55 -16.15
N PRO A 149 -10.10 -5.82 -15.79
CA PRO A 149 -9.12 -6.89 -15.96
C PRO A 149 -8.52 -6.94 -17.35
N ALA A 150 -9.34 -6.81 -18.41
CA ALA A 150 -8.87 -6.80 -19.78
C ALA A 150 -7.81 -5.70 -20.06
N THR A 151 -7.96 -4.52 -19.46
CA THR A 151 -6.98 -3.43 -19.57
C THR A 151 -5.68 -3.76 -18.84
N THR A 152 -5.79 -4.28 -17.62
CA THR A 152 -4.64 -4.70 -16.82
C THR A 152 -3.86 -5.82 -17.50
N LEU A 153 -4.55 -6.84 -18.00
CA LEU A 153 -3.93 -7.98 -18.68
C LEU A 153 -3.27 -7.57 -20.01
N ARG A 154 -3.87 -6.63 -20.74
CA ARG A 154 -3.26 -6.04 -21.94
C ARG A 154 -1.95 -5.32 -21.58
N LEU A 155 -1.94 -4.49 -20.54
CA LEU A 155 -0.75 -3.81 -20.05
C LEU A 155 0.33 -4.80 -19.60
N ALA A 156 -0.05 -5.85 -18.89
CA ALA A 156 0.86 -6.89 -18.43
C ALA A 156 1.51 -7.69 -19.57
N ASN A 157 0.82 -7.86 -20.69
CA ASN A 157 1.36 -8.55 -21.87
C ASN A 157 2.20 -7.64 -22.77
N ASP A 158 1.89 -6.35 -22.82
CA ASP A 158 2.54 -5.41 -23.75
C ASP A 158 3.82 -4.79 -23.14
N PHE A 159 3.99 -4.79 -21.81
CA PHE A 159 5.09 -4.09 -21.14
C PHE A 159 5.72 -4.90 -19.99
N ASP A 160 6.92 -5.42 -20.20
CA ASP A 160 7.70 -6.16 -19.17
C ASP A 160 8.02 -5.30 -17.92
N SER A 161 8.04 -3.97 -18.06
CA SER A 161 8.26 -3.07 -16.92
C SER A 161 7.04 -2.95 -16.01
N ILE A 162 5.85 -3.35 -16.44
CA ILE A 162 4.63 -3.41 -15.62
C ILE A 162 4.56 -4.79 -14.97
N ILE A 163 5.03 -4.87 -13.74
CA ILE A 163 5.30 -6.13 -13.03
C ILE A 163 4.13 -6.66 -12.19
N GLY A 164 3.08 -5.88 -12.01
CA GLY A 164 1.94 -6.29 -11.19
C GLY A 164 0.89 -5.21 -11.03
N ILE A 165 -0.15 -5.57 -10.32
CA ILE A 165 -1.21 -4.67 -9.89
C ILE A 165 -1.44 -4.79 -8.39
N LYS A 166 -1.58 -3.63 -7.70
CA LYS A 166 -2.26 -3.52 -6.42
C LYS A 166 -3.74 -3.32 -6.72
N GLU A 167 -4.54 -4.35 -6.46
CA GLU A 167 -5.99 -4.30 -6.63
C GLU A 167 -6.66 -3.93 -5.31
N ALA A 168 -7.45 -2.86 -5.32
CA ALA A 168 -8.19 -2.35 -4.16
C ALA A 168 -9.60 -1.91 -4.59
N GLY A 169 -10.25 -2.74 -5.37
CA GLY A 169 -11.61 -2.53 -5.86
C GLY A 169 -12.70 -3.14 -5.00
N GLY A 170 -12.35 -3.98 -4.02
CA GLY A 170 -13.32 -4.65 -3.15
C GLY A 170 -14.12 -5.76 -3.86
N ASP A 171 -13.70 -6.22 -5.03
CA ASP A 171 -14.42 -7.18 -5.87
C ASP A 171 -13.60 -8.45 -6.11
N MET A 172 -13.96 -9.56 -5.42
CA MET A 172 -13.27 -10.84 -5.57
C MET A 172 -13.39 -11.45 -6.97
N ASP A 173 -14.46 -11.19 -7.71
CA ASP A 173 -14.59 -11.71 -9.08
C ASP A 173 -13.52 -11.08 -9.98
N GLN A 174 -13.21 -9.78 -9.79
CA GLN A 174 -12.13 -9.11 -10.49
C GLN A 174 -10.75 -9.68 -10.11
N TYR A 175 -10.51 -9.99 -8.82
CA TYR A 175 -9.28 -10.69 -8.39
C TYR A 175 -9.14 -12.04 -9.09
N LEU A 176 -10.20 -12.85 -9.11
CA LEU A 176 -10.21 -14.17 -9.74
C LEU A 176 -9.94 -14.11 -11.24
N GLU A 177 -10.56 -13.14 -11.94
CA GLU A 177 -10.32 -12.93 -13.37
C GLU A 177 -8.85 -12.58 -13.64
N LEU A 178 -8.27 -11.69 -12.84
CA LEU A 178 -6.85 -11.32 -12.95
C LEU A 178 -5.93 -12.51 -12.66
N ILE A 179 -6.15 -13.23 -11.56
CA ILE A 179 -5.34 -14.37 -11.14
C ILE A 179 -5.32 -15.47 -12.20
N ASN A 180 -6.48 -15.78 -12.77
CA ASN A 180 -6.62 -16.87 -13.73
C ASN A 180 -6.04 -16.56 -15.12
N ASN A 181 -5.94 -15.27 -15.49
CA ASN A 181 -5.56 -14.87 -16.85
C ASN A 181 -4.23 -14.09 -16.94
N LYS A 182 -3.58 -13.80 -15.80
CA LYS A 182 -2.32 -13.04 -15.78
C LYS A 182 -1.16 -13.80 -16.44
N PRO A 183 -0.18 -13.11 -17.03
CA PRO A 183 1.10 -13.71 -17.38
C PRO A 183 1.79 -14.33 -16.17
N LYS A 184 2.66 -15.32 -16.39
CA LYS A 184 3.36 -16.05 -15.33
C LYS A 184 4.10 -15.12 -14.34
N ASP A 185 4.79 -14.13 -14.87
CA ASP A 185 5.64 -13.20 -14.11
C ASP A 185 4.93 -11.85 -13.84
N PHE A 186 3.62 -11.88 -13.57
CA PHE A 186 2.83 -10.72 -13.19
C PHE A 186 2.19 -10.92 -11.81
N LEU A 187 2.32 -9.92 -10.94
CA LEU A 187 1.86 -9.99 -9.55
C LEU A 187 0.42 -9.45 -9.40
N ILE A 188 -0.42 -10.23 -8.72
CA ILE A 188 -1.70 -9.75 -8.20
C ILE A 188 -1.52 -9.56 -6.70
N ILE A 189 -1.54 -8.31 -6.24
CA ILE A 189 -1.31 -7.92 -4.86
C ILE A 189 -2.60 -7.29 -4.34
N SER A 190 -3.12 -7.75 -3.20
CA SER A 190 -4.28 -7.13 -2.59
C SER A 190 -3.95 -5.72 -2.09
N GLY A 191 -4.88 -4.79 -2.28
CA GLY A 191 -4.84 -3.47 -1.67
C GLY A 191 -5.83 -3.32 -0.51
N ASP A 192 -6.63 -4.36 -0.27
CA ASP A 192 -7.69 -4.41 0.73
C ASP A 192 -7.30 -5.44 1.82
N ASP A 193 -7.21 -4.99 3.06
CA ASP A 193 -6.80 -5.85 4.20
C ASP A 193 -7.81 -6.97 4.47
N ASP A 194 -9.09 -6.70 4.32
CA ASP A 194 -10.19 -7.66 4.52
C ASP A 194 -10.24 -8.74 3.43
N LEU A 195 -9.82 -8.44 2.21
CA LEU A 195 -9.76 -9.39 1.09
C LEU A 195 -8.39 -10.05 0.92
N ALA A 196 -7.38 -9.63 1.69
CA ALA A 196 -6.00 -10.09 1.54
C ALA A 196 -5.87 -11.61 1.61
N LEU A 197 -6.44 -12.23 2.65
CA LEU A 197 -6.42 -13.69 2.82
C LEU A 197 -7.16 -14.40 1.68
N SER A 198 -8.34 -13.93 1.29
CA SER A 198 -9.13 -14.52 0.21
C SER A 198 -8.41 -14.43 -1.13
N SER A 199 -7.78 -13.30 -1.42
CA SER A 199 -6.97 -13.10 -2.63
C SER A 199 -5.78 -14.06 -2.68
N VAL A 200 -5.02 -14.21 -1.58
CA VAL A 200 -3.87 -15.12 -1.51
C VAL A 200 -4.33 -16.58 -1.64
N ASN A 201 -5.41 -16.98 -0.97
CA ASN A 201 -5.97 -18.33 -1.09
C ASN A 201 -6.41 -18.67 -2.52
N ALA A 202 -6.80 -17.67 -3.29
CA ALA A 202 -7.15 -17.81 -4.71
C ALA A 202 -5.94 -17.87 -5.66
N GLY A 203 -4.72 -17.63 -5.17
CA GLY A 203 -3.48 -17.62 -5.95
C GLY A 203 -2.88 -16.22 -6.16
N GLY A 204 -3.33 -15.22 -5.41
CA GLY A 204 -2.68 -13.92 -5.30
C GLY A 204 -1.30 -14.01 -4.64
N HIS A 205 -0.52 -12.94 -4.73
CA HIS A 205 0.90 -12.97 -4.35
C HIS A 205 1.17 -12.29 -2.99
N GLY A 206 0.17 -11.74 -2.36
CA GLY A 206 0.30 -11.01 -1.09
C GLY A 206 -0.54 -9.76 -1.05
N VAL A 207 -0.12 -8.79 -0.25
CA VAL A 207 -0.88 -7.58 0.05
C VAL A 207 0.02 -6.37 0.24
N ILE A 208 -0.48 -5.18 -0.09
CA ILE A 208 0.05 -3.91 0.42
C ILE A 208 -0.95 -3.41 1.46
N SER A 209 -0.68 -3.76 2.71
CA SER A 209 -1.56 -3.63 3.86
C SER A 209 -1.52 -2.23 4.48
N VAL A 210 -2.61 -1.86 5.14
CA VAL A 210 -2.68 -0.72 6.06
C VAL A 210 -2.53 -1.21 7.50
N ILE A 211 -3.31 -2.21 7.94
CA ILE A 211 -3.27 -2.73 9.32
C ILE A 211 -1.94 -3.40 9.65
N GLY A 212 -1.25 -3.96 8.66
CA GLY A 212 0.05 -4.61 8.83
C GLY A 212 1.11 -3.72 9.45
N GLN A 213 1.00 -2.38 9.36
CA GLN A 213 1.95 -1.50 10.06
C GLN A 213 1.73 -1.40 11.57
N ALA A 214 0.55 -1.79 12.07
CA ALA A 214 0.27 -1.90 13.51
C ALA A 214 0.51 -3.31 14.04
N PHE A 215 0.18 -4.33 13.26
CA PHE A 215 0.35 -5.75 13.61
C PHE A 215 1.24 -6.49 12.60
N PRO A 216 2.51 -6.06 12.40
CA PRO A 216 3.34 -6.56 11.31
C PRO A 216 3.59 -8.06 11.41
N ARG A 217 3.87 -8.60 12.60
CA ARG A 217 4.12 -10.03 12.81
C ARG A 217 2.89 -10.86 12.48
N GLN A 218 1.76 -10.56 13.12
CA GLN A 218 0.53 -11.33 12.95
C GLN A 218 0.05 -11.30 11.50
N PHE A 219 0.07 -10.11 10.87
CA PHE A 219 -0.41 -9.98 9.51
C PHE A 219 0.53 -10.68 8.51
N SER A 220 1.84 -10.57 8.69
CA SER A 220 2.80 -11.29 7.84
C SER A 220 2.71 -12.81 8.03
N ASP A 221 2.57 -13.28 9.26
CA ASP A 221 2.38 -14.71 9.53
C ASP A 221 1.11 -15.23 8.86
N MET A 222 -0.01 -14.49 8.92
CA MET A 222 -1.27 -14.84 8.23
C MET A 222 -1.05 -15.03 6.73
N ILE A 223 -0.40 -14.06 6.07
CA ILE A 223 -0.13 -14.12 4.63
C ILE A 223 0.85 -15.26 4.30
N ASN A 224 1.89 -15.44 5.10
CA ASN A 224 2.87 -16.52 4.90
C ASN A 224 2.24 -17.90 5.07
N PHE A 225 1.36 -18.11 6.07
CA PHE A 225 0.61 -19.36 6.21
C PHE A 225 -0.24 -19.64 4.96
N ALA A 226 -0.96 -18.62 4.46
CA ALA A 226 -1.78 -18.76 3.26
C ALA A 226 -0.93 -19.10 2.02
N LEU A 227 0.20 -18.42 1.81
CA LEU A 227 1.14 -18.68 0.70
C LEU A 227 1.72 -20.10 0.76
N ASN A 228 1.84 -20.69 1.95
CA ASN A 228 2.29 -22.05 2.18
C ASN A 228 1.14 -23.09 2.28
N ASN A 229 -0.10 -22.69 1.91
CA ASN A 229 -1.32 -23.52 1.96
C ASN A 229 -1.73 -23.99 3.36
N ASP A 230 -1.24 -23.36 4.44
CA ASP A 230 -1.77 -23.56 5.80
C ASP A 230 -2.95 -22.60 6.05
N PHE A 231 -4.06 -22.90 5.41
CA PHE A 231 -5.26 -22.06 5.46
C PHE A 231 -5.89 -22.02 6.87
N SER A 232 -5.70 -23.06 7.68
CA SER A 232 -6.24 -23.12 9.05
C SER A 232 -5.57 -22.10 9.96
N SER A 233 -4.25 -22.07 9.97
CA SER A 233 -3.47 -21.09 10.76
C SER A 233 -3.73 -19.66 10.28
N ALA A 234 -3.74 -19.44 8.96
CA ALA A 234 -4.06 -18.15 8.37
C ALA A 234 -5.45 -17.65 8.78
N GLN A 235 -6.48 -18.50 8.70
CA GLN A 235 -7.85 -18.16 9.07
C GLN A 235 -8.00 -17.83 10.56
N SER A 236 -7.24 -18.50 11.43
CA SER A 236 -7.24 -18.22 12.87
C SER A 236 -6.77 -16.80 13.16
N ILE A 237 -5.68 -16.35 12.51
CA ILE A 237 -5.16 -14.98 12.66
C ILE A 237 -6.12 -13.98 12.03
N ASN A 238 -6.65 -14.26 10.84
CA ASN A 238 -7.61 -13.37 10.17
C ASN A 238 -8.81 -13.06 11.05
N LYS A 239 -9.34 -14.08 11.74
CA LYS A 239 -10.46 -13.91 12.68
C LYS A 239 -10.11 -12.97 13.84
N GLN A 240 -8.88 -13.00 14.33
CA GLN A 240 -8.42 -12.11 15.40
C GLN A 240 -8.29 -10.66 14.94
N LEU A 241 -7.87 -10.44 13.69
CA LEU A 241 -7.63 -9.10 13.15
C LEU A 241 -8.87 -8.46 12.50
N SER A 242 -9.89 -9.25 12.16
CA SER A 242 -11.02 -8.80 11.32
C SER A 242 -11.78 -7.59 11.88
N GLU A 243 -12.02 -7.56 13.20
CA GLU A 243 -12.71 -6.43 13.84
C GLU A 243 -11.85 -5.17 13.80
N MET A 244 -10.55 -5.28 14.07
CA MET A 244 -9.62 -4.15 14.00
C MET A 244 -9.47 -3.62 12.55
N ILE A 245 -9.42 -4.52 11.56
CA ILE A 245 -9.42 -4.14 10.15
C ILE A 245 -10.67 -3.31 9.83
N SER A 246 -11.85 -3.74 10.25
CA SER A 246 -13.08 -2.99 10.03
C SER A 246 -13.04 -1.59 10.65
N LEU A 247 -12.58 -1.48 11.90
CA LEU A 247 -12.54 -0.22 12.63
C LEU A 247 -11.58 0.81 12.05
N ILE A 248 -10.39 0.41 11.60
CA ILE A 248 -9.42 1.40 11.05
C ILE A 248 -9.90 2.04 9.74
N PHE A 249 -10.88 1.44 9.06
CA PHE A 249 -11.47 1.98 7.83
C PHE A 249 -12.83 2.65 8.04
N GLU A 250 -13.45 2.59 9.24
CA GLU A 250 -14.80 3.10 9.51
C GLU A 250 -14.94 4.60 9.16
N GLU A 251 -13.99 5.43 9.56
CA GLU A 251 -14.00 6.88 9.29
C GLU A 251 -12.95 7.31 8.25
N ASN A 252 -12.40 6.38 7.49
CA ASN A 252 -11.40 6.60 6.45
C ASN A 252 -9.95 6.25 6.84
N ASN A 253 -9.18 5.88 5.84
CA ASN A 253 -7.73 5.69 5.90
C ASN A 253 -7.03 6.99 5.38
N PRO A 254 -6.04 7.57 6.15
CA PRO A 254 -5.28 6.95 7.24
C PRO A 254 -5.71 7.32 8.67
N ALA A 255 -6.85 7.97 8.90
CA ALA A 255 -7.23 8.45 10.21
C ALA A 255 -7.30 7.32 11.27
N GLY A 256 -7.96 6.21 10.94
CA GLY A 256 -8.08 5.07 11.85
C GLY A 256 -6.74 4.43 12.20
N ILE A 257 -5.90 4.18 11.21
CA ILE A 257 -4.59 3.57 11.46
C ILE A 257 -3.65 4.51 12.26
N LYS A 258 -3.67 5.82 12.01
CA LYS A 258 -2.90 6.77 12.81
C LYS A 258 -3.36 6.81 14.27
N SER A 259 -4.67 6.76 14.50
CA SER A 259 -5.21 6.67 15.86
C SER A 259 -4.74 5.40 16.56
N LEU A 260 -4.77 4.24 15.90
CA LEU A 260 -4.28 2.99 16.46
C LEU A 260 -2.78 3.04 16.77
N LEU A 261 -1.95 3.54 15.85
CA LEU A 261 -0.50 3.69 16.05
C LEU A 261 -0.17 4.69 17.17
N HIS A 262 -1.02 5.69 17.37
CA HIS A 262 -0.90 6.63 18.50
C HIS A 262 -1.11 5.92 19.84
N GLU A 263 -2.15 5.10 19.97
CA GLU A 263 -2.40 4.31 21.18
C GLU A 263 -1.26 3.31 21.48
N MET A 264 -0.56 2.88 20.41
CA MET A 264 0.65 2.04 20.52
C MET A 264 1.92 2.84 20.81
N ASN A 265 1.86 4.16 20.98
CA ASN A 265 2.98 5.07 21.21
C ASN A 265 4.03 5.07 20.08
N LEU A 266 3.61 4.81 18.85
CA LEU A 266 4.49 4.81 17.66
C LEU A 266 4.52 6.16 16.94
N CYS A 267 3.43 6.94 17.00
CA CYS A 267 3.36 8.28 16.42
C CYS A 267 2.26 9.13 17.07
N ASN A 268 2.14 10.40 16.67
CA ASN A 268 0.95 11.21 16.95
C ASN A 268 -0.16 10.87 15.93
N ASP A 269 -1.44 11.07 16.31
CA ASP A 269 -2.61 10.89 15.45
C ASP A 269 -2.95 12.13 14.59
N ILE A 270 -1.94 12.95 14.32
CA ILE A 270 -2.07 14.19 13.55
C ILE A 270 -2.16 13.88 12.05
N LEU A 271 -3.14 14.50 11.39
CA LEU A 271 -3.30 14.49 9.93
C LEU A 271 -3.22 15.90 9.39
N ARG A 272 -2.86 16.05 8.11
CA ARG A 272 -2.98 17.32 7.41
C ARG A 272 -4.37 17.46 6.81
N ILE A 273 -4.95 18.67 6.90
CA ILE A 273 -6.22 18.96 6.23
C ILE A 273 -6.09 18.68 4.72
N PRO A 274 -7.15 18.15 4.07
CA PRO A 274 -8.55 18.10 4.55
C PRO A 274 -8.89 16.90 5.46
N LEU A 275 -7.92 16.04 5.79
CA LEU A 275 -8.15 14.92 6.69
C LEU A 275 -8.09 15.37 8.15
N LEU A 276 -8.89 14.71 8.99
CA LEU A 276 -8.98 14.96 10.42
C LEU A 276 -8.79 13.65 11.20
N SER A 277 -8.39 13.78 12.47
CA SER A 277 -8.35 12.64 13.39
C SER A 277 -9.74 12.04 13.57
N VAL A 278 -9.80 10.76 13.94
CA VAL A 278 -11.05 10.02 14.15
C VAL A 278 -11.91 10.64 15.24
N SER A 279 -13.22 10.36 15.18
CA SER A 279 -14.15 10.74 16.24
C SER A 279 -13.77 10.15 17.59
N PRO A 280 -14.15 10.80 18.71
CA PRO A 280 -13.93 10.25 20.05
C PRO A 280 -14.57 8.86 20.23
N LYS A 281 -15.68 8.59 19.53
CA LYS A 281 -16.36 7.29 19.56
C LYS A 281 -15.48 6.20 18.96
N LEU A 282 -14.98 6.41 17.73
CA LEU A 282 -14.13 5.43 17.06
C LEU A 282 -12.81 5.23 17.83
N ARG A 283 -12.22 6.31 18.35
CA ARG A 283 -11.03 6.21 19.18
C ARG A 283 -11.23 5.27 20.38
N LEU A 284 -12.34 5.40 21.10
CA LEU A 284 -12.65 4.51 22.24
C LEU A 284 -12.79 3.04 21.78
N SER A 285 -13.39 2.78 20.62
CA SER A 285 -13.48 1.43 20.06
C SER A 285 -12.09 0.86 19.75
N LEU A 286 -11.21 1.65 19.13
CA LEU A 286 -9.84 1.25 18.83
C LEU A 286 -9.02 0.92 20.08
N ILE A 287 -9.13 1.75 21.16
CA ILE A 287 -8.48 1.50 22.44
C ILE A 287 -8.95 0.18 23.04
N HIS A 288 -10.26 -0.06 23.07
CA HIS A 288 -10.85 -1.26 23.67
C HIS A 288 -10.36 -2.56 23.04
N ILE A 289 -10.13 -2.58 21.73
CA ILE A 289 -9.68 -3.76 21.01
C ILE A 289 -8.16 -3.92 21.05
N SER A 290 -7.40 -2.80 21.17
CA SER A 290 -5.94 -2.83 21.22
C SER A 290 -5.37 -3.17 22.60
N GLU A 291 -6.19 -3.28 23.65
CA GLU A 291 -5.72 -3.66 24.98
C GLU A 291 -5.07 -5.06 24.97
N PRO A 292 -3.83 -5.21 25.54
CA PRO A 292 -2.99 -6.41 25.40
C PRO A 292 -3.58 -7.72 25.93
N THR A 293 -4.68 -7.66 26.63
CA THR A 293 -5.36 -8.84 27.21
C THR A 293 -6.26 -9.57 26.23
N ARG A 294 -6.39 -9.11 24.99
CA ARG A 294 -7.37 -9.64 24.02
C ARG A 294 -6.77 -10.14 22.70
N LEU A 295 -5.44 -9.99 22.50
CA LEU A 295 -4.71 -10.54 21.35
C LEU A 295 -3.64 -11.58 21.85
#